data_8ca2123071781fb571ec63d6e2769e37
#
_entry.id   8ca2123071781fb571ec63d6e2769e37
#
_cell.length_a   1.000
_cell.length_b   1.000
_cell.length_c   1.000
_cell.angle_alpha   90.00
_cell.angle_beta   90.00
_cell.angle_gamma   90.00
#
_symmetry.space_group_name_H-M   'P 1'
#
loop_
_entity.id
_entity.type
_entity.pdbx_description
1 polymer ?
#
loop_
_entity_poly.entity_id
_entity_poly.type
_entity_poly.pdbx_seq_one_letter_code
_entity_poly.pdbx_strand_id
1 'polypeptide(L)'
;VEILLVEEEKIKMRNKQSENYLDGKPLRNEKISWSVEDGQVTLEIENKGIWNTLFQKVLKKPRISYVHLDEMGSFIWPLLDGEKSILEIGKAVEEQFGDKANPLYERLAEYFRILESYHFIHLNT
;
A
#
# COMPACT_ATOMS: atom_id res chain seq x y z
N VAL A 1 35.32 -8.18 -14.51
CA VAL A 1 35.09 -6.81 -14.99
C VAL A 1 33.67 -6.67 -15.54
N GLU A 2 33.23 -7.59 -16.40
CA GLU A 2 31.87 -7.59 -16.96
C GLU A 2 30.80 -7.81 -15.89
N ILE A 3 31.08 -8.65 -14.91
CA ILE A 3 30.16 -8.92 -13.79
C ILE A 3 29.93 -7.67 -12.95
N LEU A 4 30.99 -6.88 -12.70
CA LEU A 4 30.89 -5.63 -11.95
C LEU A 4 30.06 -4.58 -12.69
N LEU A 5 30.19 -4.49 -14.02
CA LEU A 5 29.40 -3.57 -14.84
C LEU A 5 27.93 -3.93 -14.81
N VAL A 6 27.59 -5.21 -14.89
CA VAL A 6 26.20 -5.66 -14.82
C VAL A 6 25.57 -5.32 -13.46
N GLU A 7 26.33 -5.46 -12.38
CA GLU A 7 25.84 -5.11 -11.05
C GLU A 7 25.64 -3.60 -10.88
N GLU A 8 26.56 -2.79 -11.41
CA GLU A 8 26.41 -1.34 -11.41
C GLU A 8 25.17 -0.90 -12.18
N GLU A 9 24.92 -1.52 -13.34
CA GLU A 9 23.72 -1.23 -14.12
C GLU A 9 22.45 -1.61 -13.38
N LYS A 10 22.44 -2.75 -12.69
CA LYS A 10 21.31 -3.18 -11.88
C LYS A 10 21.03 -2.20 -10.75
N ILE A 11 22.08 -1.70 -10.10
CA ILE A 11 21.94 -0.71 -9.02
C ILE A 11 21.37 0.60 -9.57
N LYS A 12 21.87 1.05 -10.71
CA LYS A 12 21.36 2.26 -11.38
C LYS A 12 19.89 2.13 -11.76
N MET A 13 19.51 0.98 -12.30
CA MET A 13 18.12 0.70 -12.67
C MET A 13 17.21 0.69 -11.44
N ARG A 14 17.64 0.06 -10.36
CA ARG A 14 16.87 0.05 -9.11
C ARG A 14 16.71 1.45 -8.54
N ASN A 15 17.75 2.26 -8.54
CA ASN A 15 17.69 3.63 -8.06
C ASN A 15 16.75 4.48 -8.90
N LYS A 16 16.80 4.31 -10.22
CA LYS A 16 15.93 5.03 -11.14
C LYS A 16 14.47 4.63 -10.96
N GLN A 17 14.20 3.35 -10.78
CA GLN A 17 12.85 2.86 -10.50
C GLN A 17 12.34 3.38 -9.16
N SER A 18 13.21 3.42 -8.15
CA SER A 18 12.87 3.95 -6.83
C SER A 18 12.53 5.43 -6.89
N GLU A 19 13.29 6.22 -7.65
CA GLU A 19 13.01 7.64 -7.84
C GLU A 19 11.65 7.87 -8.49
N ASN A 20 11.37 7.14 -9.59
CA ASN A 20 10.08 7.23 -10.27
C ASN A 20 8.94 6.75 -9.38
N TYR A 21 9.17 5.73 -8.60
CA TYR A 21 8.18 5.16 -7.69
C TYR A 21 7.79 6.18 -6.60
N LEU A 22 8.77 6.90 -6.07
CA LEU A 22 8.53 7.88 -5.01
C LEU A 22 7.70 9.08 -5.46
N ASP A 23 7.63 9.33 -6.77
CA ASP A 23 6.79 10.38 -7.34
C ASP A 23 5.33 9.96 -7.49
N GLY A 24 5.04 8.69 -7.38
CA GLY A 24 3.69 8.16 -7.46
C GLY A 24 2.80 8.72 -6.36
N LYS A 25 1.53 8.94 -6.67
CA LYS A 25 0.56 9.51 -5.74
C LYS A 25 -0.54 8.48 -5.50
N PRO A 26 -0.47 7.74 -4.39
CA PRO A 26 -1.47 6.72 -4.12
C PRO A 26 -2.82 7.31 -3.74
N LEU A 27 -3.88 6.73 -4.31
CA LEU A 27 -5.25 7.12 -4.05
C LEU A 27 -6.03 5.90 -3.57
N ARG A 28 -6.75 6.05 -2.47
CA ARG A 28 -7.63 4.99 -1.97
C ARG A 28 -8.70 4.66 -3.01
N ASN A 29 -9.05 3.38 -3.08
CA ASN A 29 -10.19 2.94 -3.88
C ASN A 29 -11.47 3.45 -3.21
N GLU A 30 -12.19 4.33 -3.89
CA GLU A 30 -13.40 4.96 -3.36
C GLU A 30 -14.55 3.98 -3.09
N LYS A 31 -14.48 2.80 -3.69
CA LYS A 31 -15.49 1.75 -3.47
C LYS A 31 -15.31 1.02 -2.14
N ILE A 32 -14.17 1.24 -1.47
CA ILE A 32 -13.90 0.61 -0.19
C ILE A 32 -14.31 1.57 0.92
N SER A 33 -15.27 1.13 1.75
CA SER A 33 -15.64 1.85 2.96
C SER A 33 -14.61 1.59 4.05
N TRP A 34 -14.38 2.56 4.90
CA TRP A 34 -13.43 2.40 5.99
C TRP A 34 -13.85 3.24 7.19
N SER A 35 -13.41 2.80 8.35
CA SER A 35 -13.72 3.49 9.61
C SER A 35 -12.49 3.51 10.49
N VAL A 36 -12.47 4.42 11.45
CA VAL A 36 -11.40 4.53 12.43
C VAL A 36 -12.00 4.36 13.81
N GLU A 37 -11.46 3.44 14.59
CA GLU A 37 -11.86 3.19 15.96
C GLU A 37 -10.61 3.05 16.80
N ASP A 38 -10.47 3.89 17.82
CA ASP A 38 -9.29 3.95 18.69
C ASP A 38 -7.97 4.04 17.92
N GLY A 39 -7.97 4.82 16.84
CA GLY A 39 -6.79 5.01 16.00
C GLY A 39 -6.51 3.90 15.01
N GLN A 40 -7.29 2.82 15.03
CA GLN A 40 -7.14 1.71 14.10
C GLN A 40 -8.10 1.84 12.92
N VAL A 41 -7.56 1.78 11.71
CA VAL A 41 -8.37 1.80 10.49
C VAL A 41 -8.83 0.37 10.16
N THR A 42 -10.10 0.25 9.87
CA THR A 42 -10.71 -1.00 9.41
C THR A 42 -11.32 -0.76 8.03
N LEU A 43 -10.93 -1.58 7.06
CA LEU A 43 -11.48 -1.55 5.72
C LEU A 43 -12.64 -2.53 5.62
N GLU A 44 -13.71 -2.12 4.96
CA GLU A 44 -14.85 -2.98 4.66
C GLU A 44 -14.80 -3.35 3.19
N ILE A 45 -14.52 -4.61 2.91
CA ILE A 45 -14.36 -5.11 1.56
C ILE A 45 -15.60 -5.95 1.21
N GLU A 46 -16.35 -5.52 0.20
CA GLU A 46 -17.44 -6.32 -0.31
C GLU A 46 -16.90 -7.40 -1.24
N ASN A 47 -17.22 -8.63 -0.94
CA ASN A 47 -16.84 -9.76 -1.78
C ASN A 47 -17.85 -9.88 -2.91
N LYS A 48 -17.62 -9.14 -4.00
CA LYS A 48 -18.45 -9.12 -5.20
C LYS A 48 -17.78 -9.87 -6.35
N GLY A 49 -18.59 -10.56 -7.16
CA GLY A 49 -18.13 -11.19 -8.36
C GLY A 49 -18.50 -12.67 -8.40
N ILE A 50 -18.39 -13.25 -9.59
CA ILE A 50 -18.76 -14.64 -9.86
C ILE A 50 -18.00 -15.62 -8.96
N TRP A 51 -16.72 -15.37 -8.79
CA TRP A 51 -15.85 -16.16 -7.92
C TRP A 51 -16.32 -16.16 -6.47
N ASN A 52 -16.60 -14.97 -5.96
CA ASN A 52 -17.00 -14.80 -4.57
C ASN A 52 -18.38 -15.42 -4.32
N THR A 53 -19.27 -15.31 -5.29
CA THR A 53 -20.60 -15.93 -5.19
C THR A 53 -20.49 -17.44 -5.10
N LEU A 54 -19.64 -18.05 -5.92
CA LEU A 54 -19.42 -19.49 -5.91
C LEU A 54 -18.79 -19.93 -4.59
N PHE A 55 -17.76 -19.23 -4.13
CA PHE A 55 -17.11 -19.51 -2.87
C PHE A 55 -18.02 -19.30 -1.67
N GLN A 56 -18.86 -18.27 -1.70
CA GLN A 56 -19.83 -18.02 -0.64
C GLN A 56 -20.81 -19.16 -0.46
N LYS A 57 -21.28 -19.74 -1.58
CA LYS A 57 -22.19 -20.88 -1.55
C LYS A 57 -21.54 -22.13 -0.98
N VAL A 58 -20.29 -22.38 -1.36
CA VAL A 58 -19.56 -23.59 -0.97
C VAL A 58 -18.97 -23.47 0.42
N LEU A 59 -18.36 -22.31 0.73
CA LEU A 59 -17.62 -22.09 1.96
C LEU A 59 -18.36 -21.25 2.99
N LYS A 60 -19.55 -20.77 2.68
CA LYS A 60 -20.37 -19.90 3.54
C LYS A 60 -19.59 -18.67 4.03
N LYS A 61 -18.75 -18.08 3.18
CA LYS A 61 -18.01 -16.88 3.53
C LYS A 61 -18.95 -15.67 3.62
N PRO A 62 -18.68 -14.73 4.54
CA PRO A 62 -19.49 -13.53 4.64
C PRO A 62 -19.35 -12.65 3.39
N ARG A 63 -20.37 -11.85 3.10
CA ARG A 63 -20.36 -10.92 1.97
C ARG A 63 -19.33 -9.80 2.15
N ILE A 64 -19.09 -9.43 3.39
CA ILE A 64 -18.20 -8.33 3.74
C ILE A 64 -17.04 -8.89 4.53
N SER A 65 -15.83 -8.57 4.11
CA SER A 65 -14.63 -8.88 4.86
C SER A 65 -14.11 -7.61 5.51
N TYR A 66 -13.66 -7.72 6.73
CA TYR A 66 -13.08 -6.60 7.48
C TYR A 66 -11.57 -6.78 7.56
N VAL A 67 -10.85 -5.76 7.12
CA VAL A 67 -9.39 -5.77 7.18
C VAL A 67 -8.94 -4.72 8.17
N HIS A 68 -8.34 -5.15 9.28
CA HIS A 68 -7.81 -4.26 10.30
C HIS A 68 -6.36 -3.92 9.96
N LEU A 69 -6.08 -2.65 9.78
CA LEU A 69 -4.73 -2.19 9.50
C LEU A 69 -3.93 -2.06 10.80
N ASP A 70 -2.63 -2.33 10.72
CA ASP A 70 -1.75 -2.12 11.86
C ASP A 70 -1.56 -0.63 12.15
N GLU A 71 -0.73 -0.31 13.13
CA GLU A 71 -0.50 1.08 13.55
C GLU A 71 0.00 1.94 12.39
N MET A 72 1.00 1.46 11.67
CA MET A 72 1.57 2.20 10.54
C MET A 72 0.58 2.31 9.39
N GLY A 73 -0.10 1.23 9.04
CA GLY A 73 -1.11 1.22 8.00
C GLY A 73 -2.27 2.15 8.32
N SER A 74 -2.70 2.19 9.59
CA SER A 74 -3.76 3.08 10.05
C SER A 74 -3.36 4.55 9.96
N PHE A 75 -2.10 4.86 10.17
CA PHE A 75 -1.56 6.22 9.99
C PHE A 75 -1.52 6.60 8.50
N ILE A 76 -1.08 5.69 7.65
CA ILE A 76 -0.88 5.93 6.22
C ILE A 76 -2.20 6.04 5.47
N TRP A 77 -3.17 5.18 5.76
CA TRP A 77 -4.40 5.06 4.97
C TRP A 77 -5.11 6.40 4.72
N PRO A 78 -5.34 7.25 5.73
CA PRO A 78 -6.00 8.54 5.48
C PRO A 78 -5.18 9.50 4.61
N LEU A 79 -3.87 9.31 4.50
CA LEU A 79 -2.99 10.16 3.69
C LEU A 79 -3.05 9.84 2.20
N LEU A 80 -3.73 8.76 1.82
CA LEU A 80 -3.77 8.27 0.44
C LEU A 80 -4.87 8.98 -0.35
N ASP A 81 -4.68 10.27 -0.58
CA ASP A 81 -5.66 11.15 -1.20
C ASP A 81 -5.44 11.40 -2.70
N GLY A 82 -4.42 10.79 -3.28
CA GLY A 82 -4.07 10.97 -4.68
C GLY A 82 -3.29 12.26 -4.97
N GLU A 83 -3.03 13.08 -3.95
CA GLU A 83 -2.29 14.33 -4.08
C GLU A 83 -0.89 14.25 -3.48
N LYS A 84 -0.73 13.51 -2.40
CA LYS A 84 0.57 13.31 -1.75
C LYS A 84 1.35 12.21 -2.44
N SER A 85 2.62 12.49 -2.73
CA SER A 85 3.52 11.47 -3.27
C SER A 85 3.94 10.48 -2.19
N ILE A 86 4.44 9.33 -2.62
CA ILE A 86 4.99 8.34 -1.70
C ILE A 86 6.13 8.95 -0.88
N LEU A 87 6.94 9.82 -1.49
CA LEU A 87 8.00 10.52 -0.78
C LEU A 87 7.45 11.38 0.37
N GLU A 88 6.40 12.15 0.10
CA GLU A 88 5.75 12.99 1.12
C GLU A 88 5.14 12.16 2.23
N ILE A 89 4.48 11.05 1.87
CA ILE A 89 3.93 10.11 2.84
C ILE A 89 5.05 9.51 3.69
N GLY A 90 6.17 9.15 3.06
CA GLY A 90 7.33 8.61 3.75
C GLY A 90 7.90 9.58 4.79
N LYS A 91 7.96 10.86 4.45
CA LYS A 91 8.41 11.89 5.40
C LYS A 91 7.48 11.99 6.59
N ALA A 92 6.18 11.92 6.37
CA ALA A 92 5.19 11.95 7.46
C ALA A 92 5.33 10.72 8.36
N VAL A 93 5.56 9.55 7.78
CA VAL A 93 5.77 8.31 8.53
C VAL A 93 7.05 8.41 9.37
N GLU A 94 8.11 8.95 8.80
CA GLU A 94 9.37 9.13 9.50
C GLU A 94 9.22 10.07 10.71
N GLU A 95 8.46 11.14 10.55
CA GLU A 95 8.18 12.07 11.65
C GLU A 95 7.37 11.41 12.77
N GLN A 96 6.41 10.55 12.39
CA GLN A 96 5.52 9.93 13.36
C GLN A 96 6.18 8.74 14.08
N PHE A 97 6.91 7.92 13.36
CA PHE A 97 7.43 6.65 13.89
C PHE A 97 8.93 6.61 14.10
N GLY A 98 9.68 7.51 13.47
CA GLY A 98 11.14 7.56 13.60
C GLY A 98 11.80 6.25 13.17
N ASP A 99 12.73 5.77 13.99
CA ASP A 99 13.50 4.56 13.69
C ASP A 99 12.66 3.30 13.62
N LYS A 100 11.48 3.29 14.21
CA LYS A 100 10.56 2.14 14.15
C LYS A 100 10.08 1.86 12.73
N ALA A 101 10.13 2.86 11.87
CA ALA A 101 9.71 2.72 10.47
C ALA A 101 10.81 2.16 9.57
N ASN A 102 12.05 2.07 10.05
CA ASN A 102 13.17 1.63 9.22
C ASN A 102 13.16 0.12 8.97
N PRO A 103 13.52 -0.33 7.78
CA PRO A 103 13.91 0.45 6.59
C PRO A 103 12.69 1.04 5.88
N LEU A 104 12.53 2.35 5.96
CA LEU A 104 11.30 3.07 5.63
C LEU A 104 10.79 2.81 4.20
N TYR A 105 11.61 3.12 3.20
CA TYR A 105 11.13 3.08 1.82
C TYR A 105 10.93 1.66 1.31
N GLU A 106 11.70 0.70 1.80
CA GLU A 106 11.51 -0.71 1.49
C GLU A 106 10.16 -1.20 2.05
N ARG A 107 9.84 -0.82 3.26
CA ARG A 107 8.57 -1.19 3.91
C ARG A 107 7.39 -0.51 3.23
N LEU A 108 7.53 0.77 2.86
CA LEU A 108 6.48 1.50 2.12
C LEU A 108 6.24 0.88 0.75
N ALA A 109 7.32 0.57 0.01
CA ALA A 109 7.20 -0.05 -1.30
C ALA A 109 6.45 -1.38 -1.22
N GLU A 110 6.79 -2.21 -0.24
CA GLU A 110 6.12 -3.48 -0.03
C GLU A 110 4.65 -3.29 0.36
N TYR A 111 4.37 -2.36 1.24
CA TYR A 111 3.03 -2.03 1.70
C TYR A 111 2.15 -1.59 0.52
N PHE A 112 2.62 -0.63 -0.27
CA PHE A 112 1.86 -0.14 -1.41
C PHE A 112 1.72 -1.19 -2.51
N ARG A 113 2.73 -2.03 -2.71
CA ARG A 113 2.65 -3.13 -3.67
C ARG A 113 1.53 -4.10 -3.28
N ILE A 114 1.42 -4.42 -2.00
CA ILE A 114 0.37 -5.31 -1.50
C ILE A 114 -1.01 -4.66 -1.69
N LEU A 115 -1.16 -3.40 -1.28
CA LEU A 115 -2.43 -2.68 -1.41
C LEU A 115 -2.87 -2.57 -2.87
N GLU A 116 -1.93 -2.31 -3.77
CA GLU A 116 -2.23 -2.20 -5.19
C GLU A 116 -2.63 -3.57 -5.77
N SER A 117 -1.96 -4.64 -5.35
CA SER A 117 -2.27 -5.99 -5.83
C SER A 117 -3.69 -6.45 -5.46
N TYR A 118 -4.21 -5.95 -4.33
CA TYR A 118 -5.59 -6.21 -3.91
C TYR A 118 -6.57 -5.17 -4.41
N HIS A 119 -6.13 -4.21 -5.24
CA HIS A 119 -6.95 -3.11 -5.74
C HIS A 119 -7.52 -2.21 -4.64
N PHE A 120 -6.82 -2.12 -3.52
CA PHE A 120 -7.22 -1.24 -2.42
C PHE A 120 -6.80 0.20 -2.68
N ILE A 121 -5.77 0.40 -3.47
CA ILE A 121 -5.29 1.71 -3.89
C ILE A 121 -4.98 1.72 -5.39
N HIS A 122 -4.85 2.92 -5.91
CA HIS A 122 -4.43 3.19 -7.28
C HIS A 122 -3.30 4.21 -7.23
N LEU A 123 -2.24 3.98 -8.00
CA LEU A 123 -1.12 4.93 -8.07
C LEU A 123 -1.30 5.87 -9.26
N ASN A 124 -1.43 7.16 -8.97
CA ASN A 124 -1.41 8.21 -9.97
C ASN A 124 0.03 8.65 -10.21
N THR A 125 0.46 8.59 -11.44
CA THR A 125 1.83 9.01 -11.82
C THR A 125 1.79 10.27 -12.66
#